data_d09f3a17750e3a843cf9dac1f736ee0e
#
_entry.id   d09f3a17750e3a843cf9dac1f736ee0e
#
_cell.length_a   1.000
_cell.length_b   1.000
_cell.length_c   1.000
_cell.angle_alpha   90.00
_cell.angle_beta   90.00
_cell.angle_gamma   90.00
#
_symmetry.space_group_name_H-M   'P 1'
#
loop_
_entity.id
_entity.type
_entity.pdbx_description
1 polymer ?
#
loop_
_entity_poly.entity_id
_entity_poly.type
_entity_poly.pdbx_seq_one_letter_code
_entity_poly.pdbx_strand_id
1 'polypeptide(L)'
;MFIGRETELNELNNLYMQDAFQLIVLYGRRRVGKTTLLNEFCKGKEAIFFLAAESNNKLNLAAFSHLVFQYYHDENKVPFMSWENALMYIHQKQKDQRLILIFDEFPYLVKQNGSILSVFQNAIDHVLRNGRLFIVMCGSYMSFMEKEVLSSKSPIFDRRTAQFHLKSFDYRTSMRFLAVFSAEDKLKLYGAYGGTAMYLGQIMNRKSFETNIKDSFLRSTAYLYEEPQLLLRQEVQEPGVYNAIIEAIACGASKANEIATKTGEPSAKCLKYINTLCELGILFKETPCGEKESSRKTIYRIADFMFRFWYRYVFGNRILIETGARDIVWTRKIEKTYSDYMGTAFEQICREYLLWKNSRGELPILFTEIGRWWGTNPMERRQEEMDIVARDGNDYLFCECKWQQEKADLPILKDLQRKADMFFPQKGNAWYMLFSKNGFTEAVLEEAKKNNHVILVDLHELVGQA
;
A
#
# COMPACT_ATOMS: atom_id res chain seq x y z
N MET A 1 17.09 7.46 9.94
CA MET A 1 17.42 6.06 9.59
C MET A 1 16.57 5.67 8.39
N PHE A 2 17.15 5.13 7.32
CA PHE A 2 16.42 4.60 6.17
C PHE A 2 15.95 3.17 6.51
N ILE A 3 14.64 2.92 6.41
CA ILE A 3 14.04 1.62 6.75
C ILE A 3 13.17 1.18 5.59
N GLY A 4 13.32 -0.08 5.20
CA GLY A 4 12.63 -0.67 4.07
C GLY A 4 13.16 -0.16 2.72
N ARG A 5 12.62 -0.65 1.64
CA ARG A 5 13.04 -0.30 0.26
C ARG A 5 14.43 -0.79 -0.11
N GLU A 6 15.00 -1.74 0.65
CA GLU A 6 16.31 -2.31 0.32
C GLU A 6 16.30 -2.96 -1.06
N THR A 7 15.21 -3.63 -1.43
CA THR A 7 15.04 -4.26 -2.74
C THR A 7 15.02 -3.22 -3.85
N GLU A 8 14.18 -2.20 -3.72
CA GLU A 8 14.08 -1.14 -4.72
C GLU A 8 15.38 -0.34 -4.82
N LEU A 9 16.04 -0.07 -3.70
CA LEU A 9 17.34 0.61 -3.69
C LEU A 9 18.43 -0.23 -4.38
N ASN A 10 18.47 -1.53 -4.13
CA ASN A 10 19.42 -2.43 -4.77
C ASN A 10 19.17 -2.52 -6.29
N GLU A 11 17.91 -2.62 -6.72
CA GLU A 11 17.56 -2.62 -8.14
C GLU A 11 17.94 -1.31 -8.82
N LEU A 12 17.69 -0.14 -8.20
CA LEU A 12 18.14 1.15 -8.72
C LEU A 12 19.67 1.22 -8.81
N ASN A 13 20.40 0.70 -7.82
CA ASN A 13 21.86 0.63 -7.85
C ASN A 13 22.36 -0.31 -8.94
N ASN A 14 21.74 -1.47 -9.14
CA ASN A 14 22.09 -2.41 -10.21
C ASN A 14 21.91 -1.78 -11.61
N LEU A 15 20.80 -1.05 -11.81
CA LEU A 15 20.57 -0.30 -13.06
C LEU A 15 21.57 0.85 -13.21
N TYR A 16 21.96 1.51 -12.13
CA TYR A 16 22.97 2.56 -12.15
C TYR A 16 24.35 2.03 -12.54
N MET A 17 24.71 0.83 -12.13
CA MET A 17 25.99 0.18 -12.49
C MET A 17 26.08 -0.26 -13.94
N GLN A 18 24.94 -0.37 -14.65
CA GLN A 18 24.95 -0.60 -16.08
C GLN A 18 25.41 0.66 -16.81
N ASP A 19 26.48 0.55 -17.58
CA ASP A 19 27.09 1.70 -18.27
C ASP A 19 26.32 2.07 -19.55
N ALA A 20 25.03 2.37 -19.41
CA ALA A 20 24.12 2.70 -20.49
C ALA A 20 23.07 3.72 -20.03
N PHE A 21 22.40 4.36 -20.98
CA PHE A 21 21.24 5.19 -20.72
C PHE A 21 20.16 4.42 -19.95
N GLN A 22 19.56 5.07 -18.97
CA GLN A 22 18.44 4.50 -18.21
C GLN A 22 17.30 5.51 -18.12
N LEU A 23 16.08 5.05 -18.36
CA LEU A 23 14.85 5.80 -18.07
C LEU A 23 13.98 5.01 -17.09
N ILE A 24 13.89 5.52 -15.89
CA ILE A 24 13.15 4.91 -14.79
C ILE A 24 11.85 5.68 -14.56
N VAL A 25 10.74 4.96 -14.43
CA VAL A 25 9.48 5.53 -13.96
C VAL A 25 9.21 5.03 -12.55
N LEU A 26 9.19 5.95 -11.57
CA LEU A 26 8.93 5.64 -10.17
C LEU A 26 7.64 6.30 -9.74
N TYR A 27 6.66 5.51 -9.33
CA TYR A 27 5.35 6.02 -8.97
C TYR A 27 4.75 5.29 -7.75
N GLY A 28 3.74 5.88 -7.17
CA GLY A 28 3.07 5.36 -6.00
C GLY A 28 2.36 6.47 -5.24
N ARG A 29 1.42 6.12 -4.38
CA ARG A 29 0.64 7.07 -3.60
C ARG A 29 1.54 8.07 -2.86
N ARG A 30 1.02 9.25 -2.56
CA ARG A 30 1.73 10.22 -1.72
C ARG A 30 2.14 9.59 -0.38
N ARG A 31 3.27 10.04 0.18
CA ARG A 31 3.75 9.68 1.53
C ARG A 31 4.28 8.26 1.70
N VAL A 32 4.36 7.46 0.63
CA VAL A 32 4.95 6.09 0.68
C VAL A 32 6.48 6.08 0.70
N GLY A 33 7.14 7.26 0.58
CA GLY A 33 8.59 7.38 0.70
C GLY A 33 9.35 7.43 -0.63
N LYS A 34 8.74 7.84 -1.76
CA LYS A 34 9.41 7.97 -3.07
C LYS A 34 10.63 8.89 -3.02
N THR A 35 10.45 10.12 -2.57
CA THR A 35 11.52 11.12 -2.46
C THR A 35 12.62 10.68 -1.49
N THR A 36 12.25 9.98 -0.41
CA THR A 36 13.21 9.41 0.55
C THR A 36 14.08 8.33 -0.11
N LEU A 37 13.48 7.43 -0.91
CA LEU A 37 14.20 6.42 -1.67
C LEU A 37 15.17 7.07 -2.67
N LEU A 38 14.71 8.08 -3.42
CA LEU A 38 15.53 8.78 -4.40
C LEU A 38 16.68 9.54 -3.75
N ASN A 39 16.44 10.19 -2.62
CA ASN A 39 17.50 10.85 -1.85
C ASN A 39 18.54 9.84 -1.34
N GLU A 40 18.11 8.66 -0.86
CA GLU A 40 19.04 7.60 -0.45
C GLU A 40 19.84 7.07 -1.63
N PHE A 41 19.18 6.86 -2.78
CA PHE A 41 19.82 6.39 -4.01
C PHE A 41 20.88 7.35 -4.52
N CYS A 42 20.67 8.67 -4.39
CA CYS A 42 21.60 9.70 -4.88
C CYS A 42 22.82 9.91 -3.97
N LYS A 43 22.84 9.34 -2.77
CA LYS A 43 24.00 9.53 -1.87
C LYS A 43 25.30 9.06 -2.50
N GLY A 44 26.29 9.97 -2.54
CA GLY A 44 27.61 9.70 -3.12
C GLY A 44 27.62 9.56 -4.65
N LYS A 45 26.56 10.05 -5.33
CA LYS A 45 26.46 10.06 -6.78
C LYS A 45 26.20 11.48 -7.30
N GLU A 46 26.64 11.75 -8.51
CA GLU A 46 26.32 13.00 -9.21
C GLU A 46 24.85 13.00 -9.62
N ALA A 47 24.10 14.01 -9.14
CA ALA A 47 22.65 14.06 -9.34
C ALA A 47 22.12 15.49 -9.43
N ILE A 48 21.21 15.73 -10.37
CA ILE A 48 20.34 16.91 -10.43
C ILE A 48 18.95 16.47 -10.03
N PHE A 49 18.44 17.03 -8.92
CA PHE A 49 17.12 16.73 -8.39
C PHE A 49 16.18 17.92 -8.64
N PHE A 50 15.30 17.79 -9.61
CA PHE A 50 14.32 18.82 -9.96
C PHE A 50 12.94 18.43 -9.42
N LEU A 51 12.37 19.28 -8.57
CA LEU A 51 10.99 19.19 -8.11
C LEU A 51 10.12 20.09 -8.99
N ALA A 52 9.24 19.48 -9.80
CA ALA A 52 8.32 20.23 -10.62
C ALA A 52 7.21 20.89 -9.77
N ALA A 53 6.90 22.12 -10.06
CA ALA A 53 5.86 22.88 -9.39
C ALA A 53 4.52 22.83 -10.19
N GLU A 54 3.41 22.96 -9.48
CA GLU A 54 2.10 23.19 -10.11
C GLU A 54 2.02 24.62 -10.66
N SER A 55 2.82 24.91 -11.69
CA SER A 55 2.96 26.21 -12.34
C SER A 55 3.08 26.01 -13.84
N ASN A 56 3.06 27.11 -14.62
CA ASN A 56 3.15 27.00 -16.07
C ASN A 56 4.50 26.43 -16.55
N ASN A 57 4.52 25.96 -17.80
CA ASN A 57 5.69 25.33 -18.41
C ASN A 57 6.93 26.27 -18.42
N LYS A 58 6.75 27.57 -18.68
CA LYS A 58 7.86 28.55 -18.73
C LYS A 58 8.57 28.69 -17.38
N LEU A 59 7.80 28.75 -16.29
CA LEU A 59 8.38 28.87 -14.94
C LEU A 59 9.08 27.58 -14.51
N ASN A 60 8.52 26.41 -14.81
CA ASN A 60 9.19 25.14 -14.54
C ASN A 60 10.50 25.02 -15.35
N LEU A 61 10.49 25.38 -16.62
CA LEU A 61 11.70 25.36 -17.46
C LEU A 61 12.75 26.35 -16.96
N ALA A 62 12.35 27.55 -16.53
CA ALA A 62 13.28 28.53 -15.95
C ALA A 62 13.91 28.03 -14.66
N ALA A 63 13.10 27.45 -13.75
CA ALA A 63 13.60 26.86 -12.50
C ALA A 63 14.57 25.69 -12.77
N PHE A 64 14.22 24.82 -13.72
CA PHE A 64 15.11 23.73 -14.15
C PHE A 64 16.40 24.25 -14.75
N SER A 65 16.34 25.27 -15.61
CA SER A 65 17.53 25.89 -16.21
C SER A 65 18.49 26.43 -15.16
N HIS A 66 17.94 27.15 -14.17
CA HIS A 66 18.75 27.66 -13.06
C HIS A 66 19.46 26.55 -12.29
N LEU A 67 18.75 25.47 -11.99
CA LEU A 67 19.30 24.30 -11.29
C LEU A 67 20.43 23.64 -12.09
N VAL A 68 20.26 23.49 -13.40
CA VAL A 68 21.27 22.91 -14.30
C VAL A 68 22.51 23.80 -14.36
N PHE A 69 22.34 25.12 -14.54
CA PHE A 69 23.47 26.06 -14.57
C PHE A 69 24.23 26.10 -13.23
N GLN A 70 23.50 26.06 -12.13
CA GLN A 70 24.13 25.98 -10.79
C GLN A 70 24.97 24.70 -10.63
N TYR A 71 24.45 23.56 -11.09
CA TYR A 71 25.17 22.28 -11.03
C TYR A 71 26.49 22.31 -11.83
N TYR A 72 26.45 22.88 -13.05
CA TYR A 72 27.63 22.98 -13.90
C TYR A 72 28.52 24.22 -13.63
N HIS A 73 28.22 25.03 -12.61
CA HIS A 73 28.87 26.28 -12.32
C HIS A 73 28.95 27.23 -13.54
N ASP A 74 27.87 27.23 -14.34
CA ASP A 74 27.75 28.07 -15.53
C ASP A 74 27.16 29.44 -15.14
N GLU A 75 27.82 30.51 -15.49
CA GLU A 75 27.37 31.88 -15.18
C GLU A 75 26.18 32.36 -16.05
N ASN A 76 25.74 31.52 -16.98
CA ASN A 76 24.60 31.84 -17.84
C ASN A 76 23.33 32.04 -17.01
N LYS A 77 22.68 33.19 -17.17
CA LYS A 77 21.45 33.57 -16.47
C LYS A 77 20.20 33.45 -17.36
N VAL A 78 20.37 33.16 -18.65
CA VAL A 78 19.26 33.07 -19.60
C VAL A 78 18.73 31.64 -19.58
N PRO A 79 17.44 31.42 -19.20
CA PRO A 79 16.86 30.11 -19.21
C PRO A 79 16.89 29.46 -20.61
N PHE A 80 16.90 28.13 -20.65
CA PHE A 80 16.76 27.39 -21.91
C PHE A 80 15.48 27.76 -22.64
N MET A 81 15.52 27.80 -23.97
CA MET A 81 14.35 28.11 -24.79
C MET A 81 13.33 26.95 -24.83
N SER A 82 13.80 25.73 -24.64
CA SER A 82 12.98 24.51 -24.62
C SER A 82 13.56 23.43 -23.71
N TRP A 83 12.74 22.46 -23.35
CA TRP A 83 13.20 21.25 -22.62
C TRP A 83 14.21 20.43 -23.43
N GLU A 84 14.04 20.40 -24.76
CA GLU A 84 14.98 19.76 -25.66
C GLU A 84 16.38 20.39 -25.55
N ASN A 85 16.46 21.74 -25.62
CA ASN A 85 17.72 22.45 -25.46
C ASN A 85 18.37 22.14 -24.10
N ALA A 86 17.57 22.08 -23.03
CA ALA A 86 18.06 21.74 -21.71
C ALA A 86 18.66 20.31 -21.66
N LEU A 87 17.96 19.32 -22.21
CA LEU A 87 18.44 17.94 -22.25
C LEU A 87 19.69 17.79 -23.13
N MET A 88 19.74 18.47 -24.26
CA MET A 88 20.92 18.53 -25.15
C MET A 88 22.14 19.14 -24.44
N TYR A 89 21.93 20.25 -23.74
CA TYR A 89 23.00 20.91 -22.96
C TYR A 89 23.57 19.96 -21.89
N ILE A 90 22.70 19.27 -21.12
CA ILE A 90 23.13 18.30 -20.12
C ILE A 90 23.93 17.18 -20.78
N HIS A 91 23.43 16.63 -21.89
CA HIS A 91 24.11 15.56 -22.62
C HIS A 91 25.51 15.98 -23.08
N GLN A 92 25.67 17.19 -23.63
CA GLN A 92 26.94 17.73 -24.07
C GLN A 92 27.92 17.96 -22.92
N LYS A 93 27.43 18.46 -21.77
CA LYS A 93 28.27 18.76 -20.57
C LYS A 93 28.66 17.49 -19.82
N GLN A 94 27.86 16.47 -19.84
CA GLN A 94 28.04 15.21 -19.06
C GLN A 94 29.28 14.42 -19.52
N LYS A 95 29.63 14.43 -20.83
CA LYS A 95 30.74 13.65 -21.43
C LYS A 95 30.81 12.21 -20.87
N ASP A 96 31.85 11.92 -20.06
CA ASP A 96 32.12 10.57 -19.54
C ASP A 96 31.61 10.34 -18.12
N GLN A 97 31.01 11.33 -17.46
CA GLN A 97 30.47 11.16 -16.11
C GLN A 97 29.01 10.69 -16.13
N ARG A 98 28.68 9.71 -15.28
CA ARG A 98 27.32 9.27 -15.12
C ARG A 98 26.54 10.23 -14.23
N LEU A 99 25.49 10.84 -14.76
CA LEU A 99 24.65 11.80 -14.07
C LEU A 99 23.25 11.24 -13.86
N ILE A 100 22.72 11.36 -12.65
CA ILE A 100 21.32 11.09 -12.33
C ILE A 100 20.52 12.39 -12.50
N LEU A 101 19.43 12.32 -13.27
CA LEU A 101 18.51 13.42 -13.48
C LEU A 101 17.12 13.02 -12.99
N ILE A 102 16.69 13.59 -11.88
CA ILE A 102 15.39 13.28 -11.26
C ILE A 102 14.41 14.40 -11.57
N PHE A 103 13.24 14.01 -12.11
CA PHE A 103 12.06 14.86 -12.22
C PHE A 103 11.03 14.37 -11.21
N ASP A 104 11.01 14.97 -10.02
CA ASP A 104 9.99 14.66 -9.02
C ASP A 104 8.71 15.46 -9.29
N GLU A 105 7.56 14.90 -8.99
CA GLU A 105 6.22 15.39 -9.37
C GLU A 105 6.09 15.67 -10.89
N PHE A 106 6.65 14.76 -11.70
CA PHE A 106 6.62 14.81 -13.17
C PHE A 106 5.22 15.04 -13.78
N PRO A 107 4.11 14.54 -13.20
CA PRO A 107 2.77 14.86 -13.65
C PRO A 107 2.46 16.34 -13.82
N TYR A 108 3.06 17.23 -13.03
CA TYR A 108 2.85 18.67 -13.20
C TYR A 108 3.42 19.19 -14.52
N LEU A 109 4.55 18.66 -14.98
CA LEU A 109 5.12 19.03 -16.26
C LEU A 109 4.23 18.59 -17.43
N VAL A 110 3.73 17.36 -17.38
CA VAL A 110 2.88 16.81 -18.45
C VAL A 110 1.53 17.54 -18.53
N LYS A 111 0.92 17.86 -17.39
CA LYS A 111 -0.34 18.64 -17.34
C LYS A 111 -0.21 20.03 -17.97
N GLN A 112 0.94 20.68 -17.80
CA GLN A 112 1.17 22.03 -18.30
C GLN A 112 1.76 22.05 -19.72
N ASN A 113 2.33 20.96 -20.16
CA ASN A 113 2.89 20.80 -21.50
C ASN A 113 2.61 19.39 -22.00
N GLY A 114 1.50 19.19 -22.68
CA GLY A 114 1.09 17.87 -23.21
C GLY A 114 2.09 17.26 -24.20
N SER A 115 2.98 18.07 -24.81
CA SER A 115 3.99 17.60 -25.74
C SER A 115 5.29 17.15 -25.05
N ILE A 116 5.44 17.35 -23.74
CA ILE A 116 6.73 17.09 -23.06
C ILE A 116 7.14 15.61 -23.15
N LEU A 117 6.21 14.67 -23.14
CA LEU A 117 6.52 13.25 -23.33
C LEU A 117 7.13 12.97 -24.73
N SER A 118 6.64 13.67 -25.76
CA SER A 118 7.21 13.59 -27.11
C SER A 118 8.58 14.28 -27.19
N VAL A 119 8.81 15.36 -26.44
CA VAL A 119 10.13 15.98 -26.33
C VAL A 119 11.14 15.02 -25.73
N PHE A 120 10.79 14.35 -24.62
CA PHE A 120 11.64 13.31 -24.05
C PHE A 120 11.86 12.12 -25.01
N GLN A 121 10.81 11.69 -25.71
CA GLN A 121 10.92 10.64 -26.74
C GLN A 121 11.97 11.01 -27.78
N ASN A 122 11.84 12.18 -28.39
CA ASN A 122 12.77 12.65 -29.45
C ASN A 122 14.21 12.78 -28.92
N ALA A 123 14.38 13.37 -27.74
CA ALA A 123 15.70 13.48 -27.13
C ALA A 123 16.33 12.11 -26.85
N ILE A 124 15.57 11.14 -26.38
CA ILE A 124 16.04 9.77 -26.10
C ILE A 124 16.42 9.08 -27.42
N ASP A 125 15.53 9.08 -28.40
CA ASP A 125 15.71 8.31 -29.64
C ASP A 125 16.91 8.82 -30.47
N HIS A 126 17.15 10.12 -30.49
CA HIS A 126 18.17 10.71 -31.33
C HIS A 126 19.51 10.99 -30.64
N VAL A 127 19.52 11.15 -29.32
CA VAL A 127 20.71 11.66 -28.62
C VAL A 127 21.04 10.87 -27.34
N LEU A 128 20.10 10.79 -26.40
CA LEU A 128 20.40 10.36 -25.04
C LEU A 128 20.69 8.86 -24.93
N ARG A 129 20.10 8.06 -25.83
CA ARG A 129 20.19 6.59 -25.81
C ARG A 129 21.62 6.06 -25.93
N ASN A 130 22.50 6.84 -26.59
CA ASN A 130 23.91 6.48 -26.75
C ASN A 130 24.80 7.01 -25.60
N GLY A 131 24.21 7.69 -24.62
CA GLY A 131 24.90 8.24 -23.47
C GLY A 131 24.74 7.40 -22.20
N ARG A 132 25.15 8.00 -21.08
CA ARG A 132 25.16 7.37 -19.75
C ARG A 132 24.18 8.05 -18.76
N LEU A 133 23.25 8.87 -19.27
CA LEU A 133 22.31 9.60 -18.44
C LEU A 133 21.32 8.63 -17.77
N PHE A 134 21.10 8.81 -16.46
CA PHE A 134 20.15 8.06 -15.67
C PHE A 134 18.96 8.97 -15.32
N ILE A 135 17.85 8.84 -16.03
CA ILE A 135 16.68 9.69 -15.85
C ILE A 135 15.65 8.96 -14.96
N VAL A 136 15.14 9.65 -13.95
CA VAL A 136 14.03 9.18 -13.12
C VAL A 136 12.85 10.13 -13.24
N MET A 137 11.74 9.65 -13.76
CA MET A 137 10.45 10.34 -13.76
C MET A 137 9.63 9.84 -12.58
N CYS A 138 9.47 10.69 -11.57
CA CYS A 138 8.78 10.35 -10.33
C CYS A 138 7.42 11.06 -10.26
N GLY A 139 6.38 10.35 -9.81
CA GLY A 139 5.06 10.94 -9.65
C GLY A 139 4.23 10.29 -8.55
N SER A 140 3.45 11.14 -7.86
CA SER A 140 2.54 10.70 -6.79
C SER A 140 1.10 10.48 -7.28
N TYR A 141 0.71 11.06 -8.39
CA TYR A 141 -0.63 10.93 -8.97
C TYR A 141 -0.75 9.64 -9.78
N MET A 142 -1.14 8.55 -9.12
CA MET A 142 -1.06 7.18 -9.66
C MET A 142 -1.84 7.00 -10.96
N SER A 143 -3.12 7.37 -10.98
CA SER A 143 -3.97 7.20 -12.17
C SER A 143 -3.45 7.98 -13.39
N PHE A 144 -2.80 9.12 -13.17
CA PHE A 144 -2.14 9.88 -14.21
C PHE A 144 -0.89 9.17 -14.73
N MET A 145 -0.03 8.70 -13.82
CA MET A 145 1.18 7.97 -14.20
C MET A 145 0.86 6.72 -15.02
N GLU A 146 -0.17 5.98 -14.64
CA GLU A 146 -0.59 4.78 -15.36
C GLU A 146 -1.20 5.08 -16.74
N LYS A 147 -2.04 6.12 -16.85
CA LYS A 147 -2.75 6.44 -18.09
C LYS A 147 -1.92 7.22 -19.09
N GLU A 148 -1.10 8.16 -18.63
CA GLU A 148 -0.38 9.10 -19.51
C GLU A 148 1.09 8.70 -19.69
N VAL A 149 1.75 8.20 -18.64
CA VAL A 149 3.19 7.91 -18.68
C VAL A 149 3.47 6.45 -19.01
N LEU A 150 2.72 5.52 -18.40
CA LEU A 150 2.95 4.09 -18.50
C LEU A 150 2.10 3.37 -19.54
N SER A 151 1.07 4.02 -20.10
CA SER A 151 0.18 3.40 -21.08
C SER A 151 0.91 3.08 -22.39
N SER A 152 0.43 2.08 -23.13
CA SER A 152 0.96 1.73 -24.45
C SER A 152 0.87 2.85 -25.49
N LYS A 153 0.06 3.87 -25.24
CA LYS A 153 -0.07 5.07 -26.07
C LYS A 153 0.94 6.17 -25.73
N SER A 154 1.65 6.03 -24.62
CA SER A 154 2.64 7.02 -24.18
C SER A 154 3.83 7.06 -25.13
N PRO A 155 4.32 8.26 -25.52
CA PRO A 155 5.53 8.39 -26.36
C PRO A 155 6.76 7.73 -25.75
N ILE A 156 6.84 7.60 -24.41
CA ILE A 156 7.99 7.02 -23.71
C ILE A 156 7.79 5.52 -23.35
N PHE A 157 6.68 4.89 -23.75
CA PHE A 157 6.35 3.53 -23.35
C PHE A 157 7.48 2.52 -23.58
N ASP A 158 8.04 2.46 -24.79
CA ASP A 158 9.12 1.52 -25.16
C ASP A 158 10.54 2.05 -24.82
N ARG A 159 10.66 3.21 -24.19
CA ARG A 159 11.95 3.86 -23.87
C ARG A 159 12.33 3.69 -22.41
N ARG A 160 11.38 3.30 -21.57
CA ARG A 160 11.66 3.01 -20.15
C ARG A 160 12.44 1.71 -20.01
N THR A 161 13.45 1.74 -19.16
CA THR A 161 14.26 0.55 -18.82
C THR A 161 13.72 -0.17 -17.59
N ALA A 162 13.09 0.55 -16.66
CA ALA A 162 12.42 -0.04 -15.51
C ALA A 162 11.27 0.84 -15.00
N GLN A 163 10.35 0.21 -14.27
CA GLN A 163 9.27 0.90 -13.56
C GLN A 163 9.17 0.37 -12.13
N PHE A 164 8.99 1.29 -11.19
CA PHE A 164 8.85 0.99 -9.76
C PHE A 164 7.52 1.51 -9.26
N HIS A 165 6.64 0.60 -8.85
CA HIS A 165 5.41 0.95 -8.15
C HIS A 165 5.62 0.83 -6.65
N LEU A 166 5.87 1.95 -5.95
CA LEU A 166 6.03 1.96 -4.50
C LEU A 166 4.68 1.88 -3.81
N LYS A 167 4.44 0.75 -3.17
CA LYS A 167 3.28 0.53 -2.28
C LYS A 167 3.62 0.91 -0.84
N SER A 168 2.62 0.99 0.03
CA SER A 168 2.84 1.03 1.48
C SER A 168 3.63 -0.19 1.93
N PHE A 169 4.36 -0.09 3.03
CA PHE A 169 5.09 -1.21 3.60
C PHE A 169 4.12 -2.30 4.07
N ASP A 170 4.54 -3.54 3.94
CA ASP A 170 3.91 -4.67 4.59
C ASP A 170 4.07 -4.60 6.12
N TYR A 171 3.38 -5.49 6.84
CA TYR A 171 3.46 -5.49 8.31
C TYR A 171 4.89 -5.74 8.79
N ARG A 172 5.66 -6.63 8.16
CA ARG A 172 7.02 -6.99 8.59
C ARG A 172 7.98 -5.80 8.50
N THR A 173 7.98 -5.12 7.36
CA THR A 173 8.76 -3.89 7.19
C THR A 173 8.32 -2.81 8.18
N SER A 174 7.00 -2.71 8.42
CA SER A 174 6.43 -1.78 9.38
C SER A 174 6.84 -2.09 10.83
N MET A 175 7.01 -3.37 11.21
CA MET A 175 7.50 -3.76 12.55
C MET A 175 8.89 -3.20 12.85
N ARG A 176 9.72 -2.96 11.83
CA ARG A 176 11.06 -2.36 12.00
C ARG A 176 11.00 -0.91 12.50
N PHE A 177 9.93 -0.16 12.16
CA PHE A 177 9.66 1.17 12.73
C PHE A 177 9.21 1.09 14.19
N LEU A 178 8.68 -0.05 14.61
CA LEU A 178 8.02 -0.28 15.89
C LEU A 178 8.85 -1.18 16.82
N ALA A 179 10.16 -1.29 16.61
CA ALA A 179 11.03 -2.27 17.26
C ALA A 179 10.92 -2.29 18.80
N VAL A 180 10.67 -1.12 19.42
CA VAL A 180 10.63 -0.97 20.88
C VAL A 180 9.30 -1.40 21.54
N PHE A 181 8.26 -1.64 20.75
CA PHE A 181 6.95 -2.02 21.26
C PHE A 181 6.83 -3.52 21.45
N SER A 182 5.89 -3.94 22.33
CA SER A 182 5.52 -5.34 22.47
C SER A 182 4.96 -5.89 21.15
N ALA A 183 4.98 -7.22 20.95
CA ALA A 183 4.42 -7.85 19.75
C ALA A 183 2.95 -7.45 19.53
N GLU A 184 2.16 -7.40 20.59
CA GLU A 184 0.75 -6.97 20.52
C GLU A 184 0.63 -5.49 20.11
N ASP A 185 1.37 -4.59 20.72
CA ASP A 185 1.30 -3.16 20.41
C ASP A 185 1.82 -2.84 19.02
N LYS A 186 2.82 -3.57 18.53
CA LYS A 186 3.27 -3.48 17.13
C LYS A 186 2.12 -3.71 16.17
N LEU A 187 1.38 -4.81 16.33
CA LEU A 187 0.25 -5.13 15.45
C LEU A 187 -0.92 -4.17 15.64
N LYS A 188 -1.20 -3.74 16.87
CA LYS A 188 -2.20 -2.69 17.15
C LYS A 188 -1.85 -1.37 16.45
N LEU A 189 -0.61 -0.91 16.56
CA LEU A 189 -0.16 0.31 15.89
C LEU A 189 -0.24 0.16 14.36
N TYR A 190 0.21 -0.96 13.82
CA TYR A 190 0.08 -1.23 12.38
C TYR A 190 -1.40 -1.23 11.94
N GLY A 191 -2.28 -1.86 12.71
CA GLY A 191 -3.72 -1.86 12.45
C GLY A 191 -4.37 -0.47 12.44
N ALA A 192 -3.77 0.52 13.11
CA ALA A 192 -4.26 1.90 13.13
C ALA A 192 -3.58 2.81 12.11
N TYR A 193 -2.26 2.69 11.90
CA TYR A 193 -1.47 3.59 11.05
C TYR A 193 -1.24 3.05 9.64
N GLY A 194 -1.38 1.73 9.46
CA GLY A 194 -1.00 1.08 8.21
C GLY A 194 0.50 1.13 7.95
N GLY A 195 0.89 0.79 6.72
CA GLY A 195 2.30 0.71 6.30
C GLY A 195 2.82 1.95 5.56
N THR A 196 2.11 3.08 5.58
CA THR A 196 2.60 4.30 4.91
C THR A 196 3.73 4.92 5.72
N ALA A 197 4.91 5.08 5.09
CA ALA A 197 6.15 5.52 5.74
C ALA A 197 5.97 6.78 6.61
N MET A 198 5.28 7.81 6.08
CA MET A 198 5.06 9.05 6.80
C MET A 198 4.13 8.88 8.01
N TYR A 199 3.15 7.97 7.95
CA TYR A 199 2.25 7.69 9.06
C TYR A 199 2.96 6.93 10.18
N LEU A 200 3.76 5.93 9.83
CA LEU A 200 4.62 5.23 10.76
C LEU A 200 5.61 6.17 11.46
N GLY A 201 6.10 7.19 10.74
CA GLY A 201 6.96 8.22 11.28
C GLY A 201 6.31 9.15 12.32
N GLN A 202 4.96 9.16 12.44
CA GLN A 202 4.25 9.90 13.50
C GLN A 202 4.27 9.17 14.85
N ILE A 203 4.61 7.88 14.87
CA ILE A 203 4.59 7.06 16.08
C ILE A 203 5.79 7.42 16.95
N MET A 204 5.52 7.75 18.20
CA MET A 204 6.55 8.09 19.17
C MET A 204 6.90 6.85 20.02
N ASN A 205 8.10 6.33 19.84
CA ASN A 205 8.59 5.10 20.47
C ASN A 205 8.60 5.13 22.03
N ARG A 206 8.54 6.30 22.63
CA ARG A 206 8.52 6.47 24.10
C ARG A 206 7.11 6.57 24.71
N LYS A 207 6.07 6.48 23.89
CA LYS A 207 4.68 6.61 24.32
C LYS A 207 3.94 5.29 24.19
N SER A 208 2.93 5.09 25.05
CA SER A 208 2.04 3.92 24.95
C SER A 208 1.23 3.93 23.65
N PHE A 209 0.64 2.79 23.29
CA PHE A 209 -0.33 2.68 22.20
C PHE A 209 -1.43 3.75 22.30
N GLU A 210 -2.09 3.85 23.46
CA GLU A 210 -3.14 4.84 23.74
C GLU A 210 -2.68 6.27 23.46
N THR A 211 -1.52 6.66 24.01
CA THR A 211 -1.00 8.02 23.87
C THR A 211 -0.66 8.33 22.40
N ASN A 212 -0.09 7.37 21.67
CA ASN A 212 0.18 7.54 20.25
C ASN A 212 -1.12 7.78 19.46
N ILE A 213 -2.16 6.98 19.70
CA ILE A 213 -3.46 7.16 19.04
C ILE A 213 -4.07 8.52 19.37
N LYS A 214 -4.11 8.89 20.65
CA LYS A 214 -4.66 10.19 21.08
C LYS A 214 -3.93 11.37 20.43
N ASP A 215 -2.61 11.30 20.37
CA ASP A 215 -1.79 12.39 19.85
C ASP A 215 -1.80 12.48 18.32
N SER A 216 -1.95 11.37 17.61
CA SER A 216 -1.91 11.36 16.15
C SER A 216 -3.27 11.52 15.48
N PHE A 217 -4.37 11.10 16.15
CA PHE A 217 -5.71 11.06 15.54
C PHE A 217 -6.76 11.90 16.30
N LEU A 218 -6.64 12.06 17.61
CA LEU A 218 -7.70 12.64 18.45
C LEU A 218 -7.38 14.07 18.92
N ARG A 219 -6.68 14.82 18.10
CA ARG A 219 -6.49 16.28 18.24
C ARG A 219 -6.73 16.93 16.91
N SER A 220 -7.47 18.03 16.85
CA SER A 220 -7.73 18.77 15.62
C SER A 220 -6.46 19.28 14.92
N THR A 221 -5.38 19.48 15.69
CA THR A 221 -4.06 19.89 15.19
C THR A 221 -3.16 18.71 14.83
N ALA A 222 -3.61 17.45 15.02
CA ALA A 222 -2.80 16.28 14.72
C ALA A 222 -2.73 16.01 13.22
N TYR A 223 -1.58 15.55 12.77
CA TYR A 223 -1.32 15.30 11.35
C TYR A 223 -2.33 14.35 10.70
N LEU A 224 -2.71 13.27 11.38
CA LEU A 224 -3.63 12.27 10.84
C LEU A 224 -5.11 12.61 11.05
N TYR A 225 -5.43 13.74 11.71
CA TYR A 225 -6.81 14.13 11.96
C TYR A 225 -7.60 14.45 10.69
N GLU A 226 -6.99 15.16 9.73
CA GLU A 226 -7.62 15.51 8.44
C GLU A 226 -7.02 14.77 7.25
N GLU A 227 -6.02 13.94 7.48
CA GLU A 227 -5.21 13.31 6.45
C GLU A 227 -6.01 12.57 5.35
N PRO A 228 -7.01 11.71 5.65
CA PRO A 228 -7.78 11.03 4.62
C PRO A 228 -8.52 12.00 3.69
N GLN A 229 -9.08 13.07 4.26
CA GLN A 229 -9.80 14.07 3.46
C GLN A 229 -8.86 14.91 2.60
N LEU A 230 -7.69 15.30 3.16
CA LEU A 230 -6.67 16.05 2.41
C LEU A 230 -6.11 15.20 1.26
N LEU A 231 -5.84 13.91 1.51
CA LEU A 231 -5.36 13.00 0.47
C LEU A 231 -6.39 12.86 -0.65
N LEU A 232 -7.67 12.63 -0.33
CA LEU A 232 -8.71 12.52 -1.36
C LEU A 232 -8.85 13.80 -2.17
N ARG A 233 -8.80 15.00 -1.55
CA ARG A 233 -8.85 16.28 -2.28
C ARG A 233 -7.71 16.44 -3.29
N GLN A 234 -6.55 15.83 -3.02
CA GLN A 234 -5.38 15.89 -3.90
C GLN A 234 -5.41 14.85 -5.03
N GLU A 235 -6.07 13.71 -4.80
CA GLU A 235 -6.04 12.58 -5.74
C GLU A 235 -7.28 12.50 -6.65
N VAL A 236 -8.43 13.09 -6.24
CA VAL A 236 -9.69 12.91 -6.95
C VAL A 236 -10.46 14.21 -7.13
N GLN A 237 -11.33 14.27 -8.18
CA GLN A 237 -12.06 15.49 -8.54
C GLN A 237 -13.31 15.75 -7.68
N GLU A 238 -14.01 14.71 -7.22
CA GLU A 238 -15.24 14.82 -6.43
C GLU A 238 -15.05 14.18 -5.04
N PRO A 239 -14.20 14.74 -4.17
CA PRO A 239 -13.82 14.09 -2.90
C PRO A 239 -15.00 13.80 -1.98
N GLY A 240 -16.10 14.54 -2.07
CA GLY A 240 -17.32 14.29 -1.28
C GLY A 240 -17.96 12.94 -1.57
N VAL A 241 -18.06 12.53 -2.84
CA VAL A 241 -18.61 11.23 -3.23
C VAL A 241 -17.70 10.09 -2.79
N TYR A 242 -16.40 10.26 -2.95
CA TYR A 242 -15.42 9.28 -2.48
C TYR A 242 -15.49 9.08 -0.96
N ASN A 243 -15.60 10.18 -0.20
CA ASN A 243 -15.81 10.12 1.25
C ASN A 243 -17.08 9.32 1.61
N ALA A 244 -18.21 9.61 0.96
CA ALA A 244 -19.47 8.90 1.22
C ALA A 244 -19.37 7.40 0.94
N ILE A 245 -18.65 7.01 -0.13
CA ILE A 245 -18.42 5.60 -0.45
C ILE A 245 -17.58 4.91 0.63
N ILE A 246 -16.45 5.52 1.06
CA ILE A 246 -15.59 4.94 2.09
C ILE A 246 -16.32 4.86 3.42
N GLU A 247 -17.09 5.88 3.78
CA GLU A 247 -17.93 5.90 4.98
C GLU A 247 -18.98 4.78 4.95
N ALA A 248 -19.69 4.61 3.84
CA ALA A 248 -20.66 3.55 3.67
C ALA A 248 -20.04 2.16 3.90
N ILE A 249 -18.81 1.94 3.40
CA ILE A 249 -18.08 0.69 3.59
C ILE A 249 -17.60 0.56 5.06
N ALA A 250 -17.09 1.61 5.66
CA ALA A 250 -16.69 1.62 7.07
C ALA A 250 -17.87 1.33 8.02
N CYS A 251 -19.09 1.72 7.59
CA CYS A 251 -20.35 1.44 8.28
C CYS A 251 -21.00 0.10 7.85
N GLY A 252 -20.23 -0.81 7.22
CA GLY A 252 -20.62 -2.20 6.97
C GLY A 252 -21.26 -2.49 5.62
N ALA A 253 -21.44 -1.53 4.70
CA ALA A 253 -21.79 -1.83 3.32
C ALA A 253 -20.63 -2.51 2.62
N SER A 254 -20.89 -3.63 1.93
CA SER A 254 -19.81 -4.38 1.28
C SER A 254 -20.07 -4.62 -0.21
N LYS A 255 -21.32 -4.65 -0.63
CA LYS A 255 -21.71 -4.86 -2.02
C LYS A 255 -21.96 -3.53 -2.73
N ALA A 256 -21.72 -3.48 -4.04
CA ALA A 256 -21.88 -2.26 -4.84
C ALA A 256 -23.30 -1.66 -4.73
N ASN A 257 -24.34 -2.47 -4.69
CA ASN A 257 -25.72 -2.02 -4.52
C ASN A 257 -26.00 -1.44 -3.12
N GLU A 258 -25.44 -2.05 -2.07
CA GLU A 258 -25.55 -1.54 -0.70
C GLU A 258 -24.86 -0.17 -0.56
N ILE A 259 -23.67 -0.04 -1.16
CA ILE A 259 -22.91 1.21 -1.19
C ILE A 259 -23.70 2.28 -1.95
N ALA A 260 -24.22 1.95 -3.13
CA ALA A 260 -25.04 2.86 -3.93
C ALA A 260 -26.29 3.35 -3.17
N THR A 261 -26.98 2.44 -2.47
CA THR A 261 -28.16 2.78 -1.66
C THR A 261 -27.80 3.72 -0.51
N LYS A 262 -26.68 3.44 0.20
CA LYS A 262 -26.25 4.28 1.33
C LYS A 262 -25.74 5.65 0.91
N THR A 263 -25.11 5.76 -0.26
CA THR A 263 -24.57 7.03 -0.76
C THR A 263 -25.59 7.86 -1.53
N GLY A 264 -26.71 7.27 -1.96
CA GLY A 264 -27.69 7.92 -2.83
C GLY A 264 -27.22 8.13 -4.28
N GLU A 265 -26.09 7.55 -4.66
CA GLU A 265 -25.49 7.68 -5.98
C GLU A 265 -25.85 6.50 -6.89
N PRO A 266 -25.94 6.70 -8.22
CA PRO A 266 -26.18 5.61 -9.16
C PRO A 266 -25.11 4.50 -9.07
N SER A 267 -25.50 3.24 -9.13
CA SER A 267 -24.59 2.09 -8.99
C SER A 267 -23.43 2.12 -9.99
N ALA A 268 -23.65 2.55 -11.23
CA ALA A 268 -22.60 2.67 -12.24
C ALA A 268 -21.55 3.73 -11.86
N LYS A 269 -21.99 4.86 -11.27
CA LYS A 269 -21.12 5.91 -10.75
C LYS A 269 -20.32 5.36 -9.56
N CYS A 270 -20.99 4.72 -8.59
CA CYS A 270 -20.32 4.11 -7.45
C CYS A 270 -19.22 3.14 -7.88
N LEU A 271 -19.48 2.23 -8.83
CA LEU A 271 -18.48 1.28 -9.31
C LEU A 271 -17.25 1.96 -9.92
N LYS A 272 -17.45 3.04 -10.70
CA LYS A 272 -16.32 3.81 -11.24
C LYS A 272 -15.44 4.38 -10.11
N TYR A 273 -16.07 4.95 -9.08
CA TYR A 273 -15.35 5.54 -7.94
C TYR A 273 -14.69 4.49 -7.06
N ILE A 274 -15.36 3.36 -6.84
CA ILE A 274 -14.78 2.21 -6.12
C ILE A 274 -13.52 1.70 -6.84
N ASN A 275 -13.55 1.57 -8.18
CA ASN A 275 -12.38 1.16 -8.95
C ASN A 275 -11.20 2.14 -8.77
N THR A 276 -11.47 3.44 -8.82
CA THR A 276 -10.43 4.45 -8.53
C THR A 276 -9.87 4.31 -7.10
N LEU A 277 -10.73 4.06 -6.11
CA LEU A 277 -10.27 3.82 -4.73
C LEU A 277 -9.45 2.52 -4.60
N CYS A 278 -9.75 1.51 -5.42
CA CYS A 278 -8.95 0.30 -5.50
C CYS A 278 -7.58 0.58 -6.16
N GLU A 279 -7.54 1.33 -7.26
CA GLU A 279 -6.30 1.79 -7.90
C GLU A 279 -5.42 2.58 -6.91
N LEU A 280 -6.02 3.44 -6.07
CA LEU A 280 -5.34 4.17 -5.01
C LEU A 280 -4.92 3.30 -3.80
N GLY A 281 -5.29 2.02 -3.78
CA GLY A 281 -5.01 1.12 -2.65
C GLY A 281 -5.75 1.47 -1.36
N ILE A 282 -6.83 2.27 -1.43
CA ILE A 282 -7.69 2.60 -0.29
C ILE A 282 -8.72 1.50 -0.06
N LEU A 283 -9.30 0.98 -1.15
CA LEU A 283 -10.18 -0.17 -1.13
C LEU A 283 -9.54 -1.37 -1.82
N PHE A 284 -10.06 -2.54 -1.55
CA PHE A 284 -9.81 -3.73 -2.37
C PHE A 284 -11.12 -4.47 -2.66
N LYS A 285 -11.11 -5.11 -3.83
CA LYS A 285 -12.17 -5.98 -4.28
C LYS A 285 -11.86 -7.40 -3.81
N GLU A 286 -12.82 -8.06 -3.19
CA GLU A 286 -12.66 -9.42 -2.69
C GLU A 286 -13.77 -10.32 -3.23
N THR A 287 -13.38 -11.50 -3.70
CA THR A 287 -14.27 -12.59 -4.10
C THR A 287 -13.90 -13.83 -3.31
N PRO A 288 -14.84 -14.77 -3.03
CA PRO A 288 -14.47 -16.01 -2.37
C PRO A 288 -13.38 -16.74 -3.14
N CYS A 289 -12.38 -17.28 -2.44
CA CYS A 289 -11.31 -18.06 -3.05
C CYS A 289 -11.91 -19.18 -3.92
N GLY A 290 -11.42 -19.34 -5.13
CA GLY A 290 -11.93 -20.27 -6.12
C GLY A 290 -13.09 -19.76 -7.00
N GLU A 291 -13.64 -18.59 -6.70
CA GLU A 291 -14.68 -17.96 -7.52
C GLU A 291 -14.06 -17.04 -8.59
N LYS A 292 -14.77 -16.89 -9.72
CA LYS A 292 -14.34 -15.95 -10.77
C LYS A 292 -14.40 -14.51 -10.27
N GLU A 293 -13.51 -13.65 -10.74
CA GLU A 293 -13.49 -12.20 -10.39
C GLU A 293 -14.80 -11.46 -10.69
N SER A 294 -15.61 -11.97 -11.63
CA SER A 294 -16.92 -11.43 -11.98
C SER A 294 -18.07 -11.98 -11.12
N SER A 295 -17.75 -12.72 -10.04
CA SER A 295 -18.76 -13.32 -9.17
C SER A 295 -19.69 -12.26 -8.56
N ARG A 296 -20.99 -12.58 -8.49
CA ARG A 296 -22.00 -11.77 -7.78
C ARG A 296 -21.76 -11.72 -6.26
N LYS A 297 -20.88 -12.59 -5.75
CA LYS A 297 -20.46 -12.62 -4.34
C LYS A 297 -19.39 -11.58 -4.01
N THR A 298 -18.93 -10.79 -5.00
CA THR A 298 -17.91 -9.76 -4.81
C THR A 298 -18.32 -8.75 -3.74
N ILE A 299 -17.38 -8.44 -2.86
CA ILE A 299 -17.49 -7.41 -1.83
C ILE A 299 -16.32 -6.44 -1.93
N TYR A 300 -16.48 -5.26 -1.32
CA TYR A 300 -15.47 -4.22 -1.23
C TYR A 300 -15.16 -3.91 0.22
N ARG A 301 -13.87 -3.81 0.53
CA ARG A 301 -13.38 -3.56 1.90
C ARG A 301 -12.32 -2.45 1.87
N ILE A 302 -12.10 -1.78 3.01
CA ILE A 302 -11.03 -0.81 3.16
C ILE A 302 -9.71 -1.56 3.34
N ALA A 303 -8.78 -1.36 2.40
CA ALA A 303 -7.44 -1.96 2.40
C ALA A 303 -6.48 -1.22 3.33
N ASP A 304 -6.55 0.11 3.32
CA ASP A 304 -5.65 0.97 4.09
C ASP A 304 -6.11 1.06 5.54
N PHE A 305 -5.29 0.56 6.46
CA PHE A 305 -5.65 0.53 7.89
C PHE A 305 -5.81 1.92 8.50
N MET A 306 -5.04 2.93 8.06
CA MET A 306 -5.20 4.29 8.55
C MET A 306 -6.55 4.87 8.14
N PHE A 307 -6.99 4.67 6.89
CA PHE A 307 -8.32 5.03 6.44
C PHE A 307 -9.39 4.28 7.22
N ARG A 308 -9.23 2.98 7.40
CA ARG A 308 -10.19 2.14 8.15
C ARG A 308 -10.34 2.60 9.59
N PHE A 309 -9.23 2.87 10.28
CA PHE A 309 -9.22 3.39 11.65
C PHE A 309 -9.90 4.76 11.71
N TRP A 310 -9.53 5.65 10.80
CA TRP A 310 -10.02 7.02 10.78
C TRP A 310 -11.53 7.10 10.55
N TYR A 311 -12.07 6.41 9.54
CA TYR A 311 -13.52 6.42 9.29
C TYR A 311 -14.30 5.76 10.41
N ARG A 312 -13.76 4.75 11.07
CA ARG A 312 -14.42 4.08 12.20
C ARG A 312 -14.45 4.92 13.47
N TYR A 313 -13.35 5.63 13.79
CA TYR A 313 -13.17 6.22 15.11
C TYR A 313 -13.03 7.75 15.11
N VAL A 314 -12.57 8.35 14.03
CA VAL A 314 -12.33 9.81 13.96
C VAL A 314 -13.50 10.50 13.29
N PHE A 315 -13.89 10.05 12.11
CA PHE A 315 -14.86 10.74 11.25
C PHE A 315 -16.19 11.04 11.97
N GLY A 316 -16.82 10.04 12.56
CA GLY A 316 -18.09 10.19 13.28
C GLY A 316 -17.98 10.85 14.68
N ASN A 317 -16.75 11.14 15.15
CA ASN A 317 -16.52 11.70 16.48
C ASN A 317 -15.84 13.09 16.44
N ARG A 318 -15.82 13.76 15.28
CA ARG A 318 -15.12 15.03 15.08
C ARG A 318 -15.55 16.10 16.07
N ILE A 319 -16.85 16.27 16.32
CA ILE A 319 -17.37 17.24 17.31
C ILE A 319 -16.74 17.03 18.68
N LEU A 320 -16.66 15.78 19.16
CA LEU A 320 -16.05 15.47 20.45
C LEU A 320 -14.55 15.78 20.47
N ILE A 321 -13.87 15.50 19.37
CA ILE A 321 -12.42 15.74 19.25
C ILE A 321 -12.13 17.25 19.22
N GLU A 322 -12.89 18.02 18.44
CA GLU A 322 -12.75 19.47 18.28
C GLU A 322 -13.08 20.23 19.58
N THR A 323 -14.01 19.71 20.39
CA THR A 323 -14.34 20.26 21.71
C THR A 323 -13.40 19.78 22.83
N GLY A 324 -12.33 19.04 22.53
CA GLY A 324 -11.32 18.58 23.48
C GLY A 324 -11.67 17.31 24.24
N ALA A 325 -12.77 16.62 23.92
CA ALA A 325 -13.25 15.42 24.62
C ALA A 325 -12.57 14.11 24.13
N ARG A 326 -11.29 14.18 23.73
CA ARG A 326 -10.52 13.05 23.17
C ARG A 326 -10.48 11.82 24.09
N ASP A 327 -10.43 12.03 25.40
CA ASP A 327 -10.40 10.93 26.38
C ASP A 327 -11.75 10.19 26.43
N ILE A 328 -12.86 10.88 26.22
CA ILE A 328 -14.18 10.26 26.09
C ILE A 328 -14.25 9.42 24.80
N VAL A 329 -13.74 9.93 23.69
CA VAL A 329 -13.65 9.16 22.44
C VAL A 329 -12.83 7.89 22.66
N TRP A 330 -11.67 8.02 23.32
CA TRP A 330 -10.84 6.87 23.63
C TRP A 330 -11.59 5.84 24.46
N THR A 331 -12.04 6.17 25.65
CA THR A 331 -12.61 5.23 26.62
C THR A 331 -13.95 4.64 26.18
N ARG A 332 -14.80 5.40 25.49
CA ARG A 332 -16.14 4.95 25.10
C ARG A 332 -16.23 4.34 23.73
N LYS A 333 -15.32 4.69 22.81
CA LYS A 333 -15.40 4.25 21.40
C LYS A 333 -14.26 3.33 21.02
N ILE A 334 -13.01 3.70 21.30
CA ILE A 334 -11.85 2.96 20.81
C ILE A 334 -11.53 1.79 21.72
N GLU A 335 -11.22 2.03 22.98
CA GLU A 335 -10.78 1.01 23.93
C GLU A 335 -11.71 -0.21 23.99
N LYS A 336 -13.03 0.02 24.04
CA LYS A 336 -14.03 -1.05 24.11
C LYS A 336 -14.20 -1.88 22.86
N THR A 337 -13.89 -1.33 21.68
CA THR A 337 -14.18 -1.98 20.38
C THR A 337 -12.94 -2.23 19.56
N TYR A 338 -11.77 -1.87 20.07
CA TYR A 338 -10.53 -2.01 19.32
C TYR A 338 -10.11 -3.46 19.13
N SER A 339 -10.44 -4.34 20.08
CA SER A 339 -10.19 -5.78 19.92
C SER A 339 -10.98 -6.36 18.72
N ASP A 340 -12.26 -6.01 18.62
CA ASP A 340 -13.10 -6.43 17.49
C ASP A 340 -12.59 -5.83 16.16
N TYR A 341 -12.17 -4.57 16.19
CA TYR A 341 -11.54 -3.91 15.04
C TYR A 341 -10.29 -4.67 14.58
N MET A 342 -9.46 -5.10 15.53
CA MET A 342 -8.24 -5.85 15.25
C MET A 342 -8.51 -7.24 14.68
N GLY A 343 -9.64 -7.88 14.95
CA GLY A 343 -10.00 -9.17 14.38
C GLY A 343 -9.80 -9.18 12.86
N THR A 344 -10.48 -8.26 12.16
CA THR A 344 -10.34 -8.15 10.70
C THR A 344 -8.97 -7.63 10.24
N ALA A 345 -8.30 -6.77 11.04
CA ALA A 345 -6.94 -6.34 10.72
C ALA A 345 -5.96 -7.51 10.82
N PHE A 346 -6.18 -8.39 11.79
CA PHE A 346 -5.36 -9.57 12.01
C PHE A 346 -5.46 -10.59 10.86
N GLU A 347 -6.67 -10.82 10.32
CA GLU A 347 -6.86 -11.64 9.11
C GLU A 347 -5.96 -11.14 7.95
N GLN A 348 -5.93 -9.82 7.72
CA GLN A 348 -5.10 -9.25 6.66
C GLN A 348 -3.60 -9.39 6.96
N ILE A 349 -3.18 -9.20 8.21
CA ILE A 349 -1.79 -9.40 8.65
C ILE A 349 -1.38 -10.87 8.47
N CYS A 350 -2.22 -11.82 8.84
CA CYS A 350 -1.99 -13.25 8.63
C CYS A 350 -1.87 -13.60 7.15
N ARG A 351 -2.69 -12.97 6.29
CA ARG A 351 -2.56 -13.12 4.84
C ARG A 351 -1.23 -12.59 4.31
N GLU A 352 -0.76 -11.43 4.79
CA GLU A 352 0.57 -10.89 4.43
C GLU A 352 1.70 -11.83 4.89
N TYR A 353 1.58 -12.42 6.07
CA TYR A 353 2.50 -13.45 6.56
C TYR A 353 2.56 -14.66 5.63
N LEU A 354 1.42 -15.18 5.20
CA LEU A 354 1.36 -16.32 4.28
C LEU A 354 1.98 -15.97 2.92
N LEU A 355 1.72 -14.80 2.37
CA LEU A 355 2.33 -14.33 1.12
C LEU A 355 3.85 -14.25 1.24
N TRP A 356 4.36 -13.76 2.37
CA TRP A 356 5.79 -13.71 2.64
C TRP A 356 6.40 -15.11 2.77
N LYS A 357 5.77 -16.01 3.53
CA LYS A 357 6.23 -17.41 3.68
C LYS A 357 6.20 -18.15 2.33
N ASN A 358 5.15 -17.93 1.53
CA ASN A 358 5.01 -18.52 0.20
C ASN A 358 6.14 -18.09 -0.75
N SER A 359 6.51 -16.81 -0.74
CA SER A 359 7.61 -16.29 -1.57
C SER A 359 8.99 -16.89 -1.22
N ARG A 360 9.11 -17.49 -0.04
CA ARG A 360 10.34 -18.16 0.46
C ARG A 360 10.27 -19.67 0.34
N GLY A 361 9.15 -20.26 -0.09
CA GLY A 361 8.95 -21.70 -0.12
C GLY A 361 8.90 -22.36 1.26
N GLU A 362 8.48 -21.60 2.28
CA GLU A 362 8.46 -22.05 3.69
C GLU A 362 7.07 -22.58 4.13
N LEU A 363 6.18 -22.83 3.18
CA LEU A 363 4.86 -23.40 3.43
C LEU A 363 4.74 -24.81 2.86
N PRO A 364 3.83 -25.65 3.37
CA PRO A 364 3.63 -27.01 2.87
C PRO A 364 3.13 -27.06 1.41
N ILE A 365 2.52 -25.99 0.93
CA ILE A 365 2.14 -25.81 -0.47
C ILE A 365 2.67 -24.48 -0.98
N LEU A 366 3.02 -24.44 -2.27
CA LEU A 366 3.38 -23.21 -2.97
C LEU A 366 2.11 -22.70 -3.69
N PHE A 367 1.28 -21.96 -2.97
CA PHE A 367 -0.03 -21.56 -3.49
C PHE A 367 0.06 -20.49 -4.58
N THR A 368 -0.85 -20.59 -5.56
CA THR A 368 -1.04 -19.63 -6.66
C THR A 368 -2.25 -18.73 -6.46
N GLU A 369 -3.16 -19.13 -5.54
CA GLU A 369 -4.35 -18.36 -5.18
C GLU A 369 -4.51 -18.30 -3.67
N ILE A 370 -4.87 -17.12 -3.15
CA ILE A 370 -5.14 -16.91 -1.73
C ILE A 370 -6.25 -15.88 -1.55
N GLY A 371 -7.21 -16.17 -0.71
CA GLY A 371 -8.32 -15.27 -0.39
C GLY A 371 -9.12 -15.76 0.81
N ARG A 372 -10.11 -14.98 1.19
CA ARG A 372 -11.16 -15.41 2.11
C ARG A 372 -12.15 -16.29 1.37
N TRP A 373 -12.82 -17.15 2.07
CA TRP A 373 -13.93 -17.92 1.50
C TRP A 373 -15.21 -17.73 2.33
N TRP A 374 -16.36 -17.60 1.65
CA TRP A 374 -17.67 -17.57 2.27
C TRP A 374 -18.71 -18.21 1.34
N GLY A 375 -19.70 -18.89 1.96
CA GLY A 375 -20.78 -19.58 1.27
C GLY A 375 -21.92 -19.90 2.19
N THR A 376 -23.02 -20.40 1.62
CA THR A 376 -24.18 -20.81 2.40
C THR A 376 -24.10 -22.30 2.69
N ASN A 377 -24.16 -22.68 3.95
CA ASN A 377 -24.33 -24.07 4.37
C ASN A 377 -25.69 -24.56 3.90
N PRO A 378 -25.78 -25.57 3.00
CA PRO A 378 -27.07 -26.01 2.44
C PRO A 378 -27.97 -26.71 3.45
N MET A 379 -27.38 -27.32 4.50
CA MET A 379 -28.15 -28.04 5.52
C MET A 379 -28.72 -27.09 6.58
N GLU A 380 -27.88 -26.16 7.07
CA GLU A 380 -28.25 -25.27 8.17
C GLU A 380 -28.76 -23.90 7.69
N ARG A 381 -28.70 -23.63 6.38
CA ARG A 381 -29.13 -22.39 5.72
C ARG A 381 -28.50 -21.11 6.31
N ARG A 382 -27.33 -21.26 6.92
CA ARG A 382 -26.55 -20.14 7.46
C ARG A 382 -25.34 -19.82 6.59
N GLN A 383 -24.87 -18.58 6.68
CA GLN A 383 -23.61 -18.20 6.06
C GLN A 383 -22.44 -18.77 6.89
N GLU A 384 -21.48 -19.33 6.19
CA GLU A 384 -20.23 -19.80 6.77
C GLU A 384 -19.06 -19.16 6.05
N GLU A 385 -17.96 -18.99 6.75
CA GLU A 385 -16.74 -18.37 6.23
C GLU A 385 -15.50 -19.06 6.75
N MET A 386 -14.42 -18.93 5.99
CA MET A 386 -13.05 -19.24 6.42
C MET A 386 -12.18 -18.01 6.18
N ASP A 387 -11.40 -17.62 7.17
CA ASP A 387 -10.67 -16.36 7.16
C ASP A 387 -9.65 -16.29 6.01
N ILE A 388 -8.92 -17.39 5.78
CA ILE A 388 -8.01 -17.50 4.64
C ILE A 388 -8.07 -18.92 4.08
N VAL A 389 -8.18 -19.01 2.75
CA VAL A 389 -8.03 -20.23 1.98
C VAL A 389 -6.95 -19.96 0.93
N ALA A 390 -5.88 -20.74 0.93
CA ALA A 390 -4.86 -20.70 -0.10
C ALA A 390 -4.81 -22.04 -0.84
N ARG A 391 -4.58 -22.03 -2.16
CA ARG A 391 -4.57 -23.26 -2.95
C ARG A 391 -3.56 -23.25 -4.10
N ASP A 392 -3.16 -24.46 -4.47
CA ASP A 392 -2.51 -24.78 -5.73
C ASP A 392 -3.14 -26.05 -6.31
N GLY A 393 -3.85 -25.90 -7.43
CA GLY A 393 -4.67 -26.99 -7.96
C GLY A 393 -5.70 -27.50 -6.94
N ASN A 394 -5.55 -28.75 -6.51
CA ASN A 394 -6.43 -29.41 -5.52
C ASN A 394 -5.83 -29.47 -4.11
N ASP A 395 -4.63 -28.94 -3.90
CA ASP A 395 -4.02 -28.86 -2.59
C ASP A 395 -4.39 -27.53 -1.91
N TYR A 396 -4.72 -27.59 -0.62
CA TYR A 396 -5.28 -26.46 0.11
C TYR A 396 -4.58 -26.24 1.44
N LEU A 397 -4.46 -24.95 1.80
CA LEU A 397 -4.16 -24.50 3.15
C LEU A 397 -5.34 -23.67 3.65
N PHE A 398 -6.05 -24.19 4.66
CA PHE A 398 -7.16 -23.53 5.32
C PHE A 398 -6.69 -22.87 6.60
N CYS A 399 -7.05 -21.60 6.83
CA CYS A 399 -6.58 -20.86 8.00
C CYS A 399 -7.75 -20.21 8.74
N GLU A 400 -7.60 -20.15 10.07
CA GLU A 400 -8.48 -19.43 10.98
C GLU A 400 -7.65 -18.47 11.84
N CYS A 401 -8.10 -17.24 12.01
CA CYS A 401 -7.36 -16.15 12.66
C CYS A 401 -8.10 -15.67 13.91
N LYS A 402 -7.49 -15.79 15.10
CA LYS A 402 -8.11 -15.44 16.38
C LYS A 402 -7.36 -14.31 17.10
N TRP A 403 -7.94 -13.10 17.05
CA TRP A 403 -7.52 -11.98 17.85
C TRP A 403 -8.44 -11.83 19.06
N GLN A 404 -8.26 -12.69 20.06
CA GLN A 404 -9.08 -12.75 21.26
C GLN A 404 -8.21 -12.92 22.51
N GLN A 405 -8.80 -12.76 23.70
CA GLN A 405 -8.10 -12.92 24.97
C GLN A 405 -7.89 -14.38 25.35
N GLU A 406 -8.80 -15.25 24.93
CA GLU A 406 -8.72 -16.69 25.16
C GLU A 406 -7.72 -17.32 24.20
N LYS A 407 -7.10 -18.41 24.65
CA LYS A 407 -6.29 -19.28 23.79
C LYS A 407 -7.17 -19.96 22.74
N ALA A 408 -6.64 -20.14 21.53
CA ALA A 408 -7.35 -20.92 20.51
C ALA A 408 -7.43 -22.40 20.95
N ASP A 409 -8.66 -22.94 20.89
CA ASP A 409 -8.99 -24.27 21.39
C ASP A 409 -9.38 -25.23 20.28
N LEU A 410 -9.38 -26.55 20.60
CA LEU A 410 -9.62 -27.66 19.67
C LEU A 410 -10.94 -27.53 18.87
N PRO A 411 -12.07 -27.05 19.42
CA PRO A 411 -13.28 -26.78 18.65
C PRO A 411 -13.09 -25.88 17.44
N ILE A 412 -12.18 -24.89 17.51
CA ILE A 412 -11.86 -23.99 16.39
C ILE A 412 -11.24 -24.79 15.24
N LEU A 413 -10.26 -25.64 15.55
CA LEU A 413 -9.63 -26.51 14.55
C LEU A 413 -10.64 -27.47 13.93
N LYS A 414 -11.47 -28.11 14.76
CA LYS A 414 -12.51 -29.06 14.31
C LYS A 414 -13.56 -28.39 13.39
N ASP A 415 -13.96 -27.15 13.71
CA ASP A 415 -14.89 -26.41 12.86
C ASP A 415 -14.24 -26.03 11.52
N LEU A 416 -12.98 -25.61 11.51
CA LEU A 416 -12.23 -25.35 10.27
C LEU A 416 -12.13 -26.62 9.40
N GLN A 417 -11.82 -27.78 10.00
CA GLN A 417 -11.79 -29.08 9.32
C GLN A 417 -13.17 -29.44 8.75
N ARG A 418 -14.24 -29.31 9.54
CA ARG A 418 -15.62 -29.55 9.12
C ARG A 418 -16.00 -28.70 7.90
N LYS A 419 -15.69 -27.40 7.94
CA LYS A 419 -15.94 -26.49 6.82
C LYS A 419 -15.15 -26.92 5.57
N ALA A 420 -13.89 -27.27 5.72
CA ALA A 420 -13.05 -27.75 4.62
C ALA A 420 -13.61 -29.02 3.99
N ASP A 421 -14.07 -29.98 4.78
CA ASP A 421 -14.68 -31.22 4.29
C ASP A 421 -16.03 -30.98 3.58
N MET A 422 -16.84 -30.07 4.12
CA MET A 422 -18.15 -29.76 3.56
C MET A 422 -18.08 -29.01 2.24
N PHE A 423 -17.24 -27.99 2.15
CA PHE A 423 -17.22 -27.06 1.02
C PHE A 423 -16.16 -27.38 -0.04
N PHE A 424 -15.18 -28.20 0.31
CA PHE A 424 -14.10 -28.65 -0.59
C PHE A 424 -13.98 -30.19 -0.57
N PRO A 425 -15.04 -30.93 -0.95
CA PRO A 425 -15.05 -32.39 -0.82
C PRO A 425 -14.07 -33.08 -1.77
N GLN A 426 -13.61 -32.40 -2.84
CA GLN A 426 -12.68 -32.93 -3.83
C GLN A 426 -11.23 -32.43 -3.61
N LYS A 427 -10.93 -31.88 -2.41
CA LYS A 427 -9.56 -31.48 -2.07
C LYS A 427 -8.62 -32.70 -2.08
N GLY A 428 -7.40 -32.45 -2.56
CA GLY A 428 -6.26 -33.38 -2.42
C GLY A 428 -5.68 -33.29 -1.01
N ASN A 429 -4.41 -32.87 -0.91
CA ASN A 429 -3.81 -32.59 0.38
C ASN A 429 -4.42 -31.35 1.03
N ALA A 430 -4.66 -31.42 2.32
CA ALA A 430 -5.23 -30.29 3.07
C ALA A 430 -4.39 -30.05 4.34
N TRP A 431 -3.97 -28.82 4.52
CA TRP A 431 -3.31 -28.33 5.73
C TRP A 431 -4.20 -27.33 6.44
N TYR A 432 -4.11 -27.28 7.75
CA TYR A 432 -4.91 -26.43 8.62
C TYR A 432 -3.98 -25.56 9.47
N MET A 433 -4.11 -24.25 9.35
CA MET A 433 -3.29 -23.33 10.09
C MET A 433 -4.13 -22.46 11.01
N LEU A 434 -3.77 -22.42 12.28
CA LEU A 434 -4.40 -21.53 13.26
C LEU A 434 -3.44 -20.40 13.62
N PHE A 435 -3.94 -19.16 13.49
CA PHE A 435 -3.27 -17.98 13.99
C PHE A 435 -3.94 -17.54 15.29
N SER A 436 -3.17 -17.35 16.34
CA SER A 436 -3.72 -16.93 17.63
C SER A 436 -2.89 -15.86 18.31
N LYS A 437 -3.56 -14.79 18.75
CA LYS A 437 -2.93 -13.71 19.54
C LYS A 437 -2.36 -14.24 20.86
N ASN A 438 -3.13 -15.05 21.60
CA ASN A 438 -2.79 -15.52 22.94
C ASN A 438 -2.36 -16.99 23.00
N GLY A 439 -1.96 -17.55 21.84
CA GLY A 439 -1.47 -18.94 21.76
C GLY A 439 -2.60 -19.96 21.80
N PHE A 440 -2.27 -21.18 22.19
CA PHE A 440 -3.08 -22.37 22.00
C PHE A 440 -3.28 -23.14 23.31
N THR A 441 -4.41 -23.85 23.43
CA THR A 441 -4.60 -24.77 24.54
C THR A 441 -3.75 -26.02 24.37
N GLU A 442 -3.52 -26.75 25.47
CA GLU A 442 -2.74 -28.00 25.44
C GLU A 442 -3.32 -29.03 24.45
N ALA A 443 -4.66 -29.10 24.37
CA ALA A 443 -5.34 -29.99 23.44
C ALA A 443 -5.01 -29.71 21.96
N VAL A 444 -4.89 -28.44 21.56
CA VAL A 444 -4.48 -28.06 20.20
C VAL A 444 -3.00 -28.34 19.96
N LEU A 445 -2.14 -28.06 20.96
CA LEU A 445 -0.71 -28.35 20.87
C LEU A 445 -0.44 -29.86 20.72
N GLU A 446 -1.17 -30.70 21.43
CA GLU A 446 -1.06 -32.15 21.29
C GLU A 446 -1.58 -32.66 19.94
N GLU A 447 -2.66 -32.08 19.43
CA GLU A 447 -3.18 -32.42 18.10
C GLU A 447 -2.18 -32.06 17.00
N ALA A 448 -1.55 -30.89 17.09
CA ALA A 448 -0.51 -30.48 16.12
C ALA A 448 0.73 -31.36 16.16
N LYS A 449 1.10 -31.90 17.33
CA LYS A 449 2.20 -32.88 17.45
C LYS A 449 1.88 -34.22 16.80
N LYS A 450 0.61 -34.62 16.80
CA LYS A 450 0.14 -35.91 16.23
C LYS A 450 -0.16 -35.82 14.74
N ASN A 451 -0.52 -34.63 14.27
CA ASN A 451 -0.96 -34.40 12.90
C ASN A 451 -0.12 -33.33 12.21
N ASN A 452 0.82 -33.76 11.38
CA ASN A 452 1.71 -32.86 10.62
C ASN A 452 1.00 -31.91 9.63
N HIS A 453 -0.30 -32.09 9.42
CA HIS A 453 -1.13 -31.18 8.61
C HIS A 453 -1.69 -30.01 9.42
N VAL A 454 -1.44 -29.94 10.73
CA VAL A 454 -1.86 -28.84 11.60
C VAL A 454 -0.67 -27.96 11.93
N ILE A 455 -0.78 -26.68 11.62
CA ILE A 455 0.28 -25.68 11.80
C ILE A 455 -0.27 -24.59 12.74
N LEU A 456 0.54 -24.22 13.73
CA LEU A 456 0.15 -23.23 14.72
C LEU A 456 1.10 -22.03 14.64
N VAL A 457 0.55 -20.85 14.54
CA VAL A 457 1.31 -19.59 14.46
C VAL A 457 0.82 -18.64 15.56
N ASP A 458 1.68 -18.39 16.53
CA ASP A 458 1.38 -17.42 17.58
C ASP A 458 1.87 -15.99 17.23
N LEU A 459 1.63 -15.07 18.13
CA LEU A 459 2.00 -13.67 17.94
C LEU A 459 3.52 -13.46 17.84
N HIS A 460 4.29 -14.27 18.57
CA HIS A 460 5.77 -14.19 18.58
C HIS A 460 6.34 -14.65 17.25
N GLU A 461 5.82 -15.74 16.71
CA GLU A 461 6.22 -16.24 15.40
C GLU A 461 5.82 -15.26 14.30
N LEU A 462 4.60 -14.70 14.37
CA LEU A 462 4.09 -13.75 13.38
C LEU A 462 4.95 -12.48 13.30
N VAL A 463 5.30 -11.89 14.45
CA VAL A 463 6.11 -10.65 14.50
C VAL A 463 7.59 -10.94 14.25
N GLY A 464 8.04 -12.17 14.54
CA GLY A 464 9.46 -12.58 14.45
C GLY A 464 10.33 -11.96 15.54
N GLN A 465 11.51 -12.51 15.71
CA GLN A 465 12.58 -11.79 16.40
C GLN A 465 13.05 -10.66 15.45
N ALA A 466 12.89 -9.41 15.88
CA ALA A 466 13.34 -8.24 15.15
C ALA A 466 14.87 -8.16 15.10
#